data_a1e7cb7f9fd4cd910802c81916d62fe5
#
_entry.id   a1e7cb7f9fd4cd910802c81916d62fe5
#
_cell.length_a   1.000
_cell.length_b   1.000
_cell.length_c   1.000
_cell.angle_alpha   90.00
_cell.angle_beta   90.00
_cell.angle_gamma   90.00
#
_symmetry.space_group_name_H-M   'P 1'
#
loop_
_entity.id
_entity.type
_entity.pdbx_description
1 polymer ?
#
loop_
_entity_poly.entity_id
_entity_poly.type
_entity_poly.pdbx_seq_one_letter_code
_entity_poly.pdbx_strand_id
1 'polypeptide(L)' 'MARKRFIWEKAQNGLMKEVSVIVDTETGVNYLFVVHGYAGGLTPLLDKNGKPVITPPNEIID' A
#
# COMPACT_ATOMS: atom_id res chain seq x y z
N MET A 1 -8.63 7.90 20.38
CA MET A 1 -8.14 8.60 19.20
C MET A 1 -8.43 7.79 17.94
N ALA A 2 -8.88 8.43 16.89
CA ALA A 2 -9.22 7.70 15.67
C ALA A 2 -7.97 7.18 14.98
N ARG A 3 -8.07 5.96 14.45
CA ARG A 3 -7.01 5.37 13.66
C ARG A 3 -6.93 6.08 12.31
N LYS A 4 -5.71 6.24 11.79
CA LYS A 4 -5.55 6.72 10.43
C LYS A 4 -6.15 5.70 9.46
N ARG A 5 -6.88 6.18 8.48
CA ARG A 5 -7.47 5.28 7.51
C ARG A 5 -6.41 4.66 6.59
N PHE A 6 -5.42 5.45 6.19
CA PHE A 6 -4.40 4.97 5.26
C PHE A 6 -3.04 4.97 5.92
N ILE A 7 -2.38 3.83 5.88
CA ILE A 7 -1.04 3.65 6.44
C ILE A 7 -0.09 3.43 5.28
N TRP A 8 1.01 4.17 5.28
CA TRP A 8 2.03 4.09 4.23
C TRP A 8 3.23 3.30 4.71
N GLU A 9 3.70 2.39 3.87
CA GLU A 9 4.93 1.66 4.10
C GLU A 9 5.76 1.72 2.84
N LYS A 10 7.01 2.20 2.97
CA LYS A 10 7.92 2.20 1.84
C LYS A 10 8.45 0.78 1.65
N ALA A 11 8.14 0.19 0.51
CA ALA A 11 8.57 -1.17 0.23
C ALA A 11 9.95 -1.20 -0.41
N GLN A 12 10.23 -0.25 -1.28
CA GLN A 12 11.50 -0.21 -1.99
C GLN A 12 11.71 1.19 -2.55
N ASN A 13 12.95 1.65 -2.55
CA ASN A 13 13.27 2.88 -3.25
C ASN A 13 14.62 2.79 -3.90
N GLY A 14 14.78 3.53 -4.97
CA GLY A 14 16.03 3.69 -5.68
C GLY A 14 16.15 5.10 -6.17
N LEU A 15 17.10 5.35 -7.05
CA LEU A 15 17.29 6.69 -7.59
C LEU A 15 16.05 7.09 -8.40
N MET A 16 15.34 8.11 -7.91
CA MET A 16 14.12 8.65 -8.53
C MET A 16 13.01 7.62 -8.71
N LYS A 17 13.05 6.53 -7.94
CA LYS A 17 12.03 5.47 -7.99
C LYS A 17 11.62 5.12 -6.57
N GLU A 18 10.33 4.85 -6.40
CA GLU A 18 9.85 4.42 -5.10
C GLU A 18 8.64 3.52 -5.28
N VAL A 19 8.59 2.47 -4.49
CA VAL A 19 7.42 1.58 -4.41
C VAL A 19 6.96 1.62 -2.96
N SER A 20 5.69 1.97 -2.77
CA SER A 20 5.10 2.04 -1.44
C SER A 20 3.85 1.20 -1.38
N VAL A 21 3.59 0.65 -0.22
CA VAL A 21 2.34 -0.06 0.04
C VAL A 21 1.49 0.81 0.94
N ILE A 22 0.22 0.99 0.56
CA ILE A 22 -0.74 1.76 1.33
C ILE A 22 -1.84 0.81 1.77
N VAL A 23 -2.11 0.78 3.07
CA VAL A 23 -3.15 -0.10 3.63
C VAL A 23 -4.34 0.75 4.03
N ASP A 24 -5.52 0.38 3.52
CA ASP A 24 -6.78 0.97 3.95
C ASP A 24 -7.22 0.21 5.20
N THR A 25 -7.14 0.88 6.36
CA THR A 25 -7.44 0.20 7.62
C THR A 25 -8.92 -0.13 7.79
N GLU A 26 -9.79 0.47 6.99
CA GLU A 26 -11.22 0.17 7.08
C GLU A 26 -11.60 -1.11 6.34
N THR A 27 -10.91 -1.41 5.26
CA THR A 27 -11.20 -2.60 4.45
C THR A 27 -10.11 -3.64 4.52
N GLY A 28 -8.89 -3.24 4.92
CA GLY A 28 -7.74 -4.12 4.89
C GLY A 28 -7.10 -4.24 3.52
N VAL A 29 -7.65 -3.57 2.51
CA VAL A 29 -7.12 -3.67 1.15
C VAL A 29 -5.78 -2.96 1.06
N ASN A 30 -4.81 -3.62 0.46
CA ASN A 30 -3.50 -3.06 0.20
C ASN A 30 -3.45 -2.49 -1.20
N TYR A 31 -2.77 -1.35 -1.34
CA TYR A 31 -2.57 -0.70 -2.63
C TYR A 31 -1.08 -0.53 -2.88
N LEU A 32 -0.71 -0.58 -4.14
CA LEU A 32 0.66 -0.36 -4.56
C LEU A 32 0.75 1.01 -5.21
N PHE A 33 1.62 1.87 -4.69
CA PHE A 33 1.88 3.19 -5.24
C PHE A 33 3.31 3.21 -5.77
N VAL A 34 3.46 3.51 -7.05
CA VAL A 34 4.76 3.50 -7.71
C VAL A 34 5.05 4.89 -8.23
N VAL A 35 6.24 5.38 -7.93
CA VAL A 35 6.71 6.69 -8.41
C VAL A 35 7.99 6.47 -9.20
N HIS A 36 8.09 7.14 -10.34
CA HIS A 36 9.30 7.15 -11.16
C HIS A 36 9.48 8.56 -11.70
N GLY A 37 10.47 9.29 -11.17
CA GLY A 37 10.66 10.69 -11.53
C GLY A 37 9.44 11.50 -11.10
N TYR A 38 8.78 12.12 -12.06
CA TYR A 38 7.57 12.91 -11.83
C TYR A 38 6.30 12.14 -12.14
N ALA A 39 6.42 10.87 -12.52
CA ALA A 39 5.27 10.03 -12.84
C ALA A 39 4.93 9.16 -11.65
N GLY A 40 3.64 8.90 -11.47
CA GLY A 40 3.18 8.04 -10.40
C GLY A 40 1.90 7.31 -10.78
N GLY A 41 1.67 6.19 -10.13
CA GLY A 41 0.47 5.40 -10.35
C GLY A 41 0.09 4.60 -9.12
N LEU A 42 -1.19 4.34 -8.98
CA LEU A 42 -1.75 3.60 -7.86
C LEU A 42 -2.60 2.46 -8.39
N THR A 43 -2.44 1.29 -7.80
CA THR A 43 -3.22 0.12 -8.18
C THR A 43 -3.41 -0.77 -6.95
N PRO A 44 -4.48 -1.55 -6.90
CA PRO A 44 -4.59 -2.55 -5.83
C PRO A 44 -3.42 -3.53 -5.92
N LEU A 45 -2.87 -3.88 -4.76
CA LEU A 45 -1.80 -4.86 -4.70
C LEU A 45 -2.43 -6.24 -4.77
N LEU A 46 -2.08 -7.01 -5.80
CA LEU A 46 -2.68 -8.31 -6.03
C LEU A 46 -1.78 -9.43 -5.55
N ASP A 47 -2.41 -10.51 -5.09
CA ASP A 47 -1.68 -11.71 -4.74
C ASP A 47 -1.43 -12.55 -6.01
N LYS A 48 -0.84 -13.72 -5.83
CA LYS A 48 -0.49 -14.56 -6.97
C LYS A 48 -1.71 -15.07 -7.73
N ASN A 49 -2.88 -14.99 -7.13
CA ASN A 49 -4.13 -15.45 -7.77
C ASN A 49 -4.91 -14.29 -8.39
N GLY A 50 -4.33 -13.09 -8.40
CA GLY A 50 -4.97 -11.93 -8.98
C GLY A 50 -6.02 -11.28 -8.09
N LYS A 51 -6.02 -11.60 -6.80
CA LYS A 51 -6.96 -11.02 -5.85
C LYS A 51 -6.25 -9.98 -4.99
N PRO A 52 -6.96 -8.92 -4.56
CA PRO A 52 -6.32 -7.92 -3.69
C PRO A 52 -5.80 -8.53 -2.40
N VAL A 53 -4.62 -8.10 -2.00
CA VAL A 53 -4.04 -8.50 -0.73
C VAL A 53 -4.81 -7.80 0.39
N ILE A 54 -5.29 -8.59 1.36
CA ILE A 54 -6.07 -8.08 2.48
C ILE A 54 -5.27 -8.29 3.76
N THR A 55 -5.08 -7.22 4.52
CA THR A 55 -4.44 -7.31 5.82
C THR A 55 -5.54 -7.40 6.88
N PRO A 56 -5.58 -8.49 7.67
CA PRO A 56 -6.58 -8.59 8.72
C PRO A 56 -6.46 -7.42 9.71
N PRO A 57 -7.59 -6.92 10.24
CA PRO A 57 -7.54 -5.75 11.14
C PRO A 57 -6.62 -5.93 12.34
N ASN A 58 -6.50 -7.14 12.87
CA ASN A 58 -5.64 -7.39 14.02
C ASN A 58 -4.15 -7.39 13.67
N GLU A 59 -3.81 -7.33 12.39
CA GLU A 59 -2.42 -7.28 11.94
C GLU A 59 -2.03 -5.90 11.44
N ILE A 60 -2.94 -4.95 11.46
CA ILE A 60 -2.65 -3.59 11.01
C ILE A 60 -2.01 -2.83 12.16
N ILE A 61 -0.82 -2.30 11.91
CA ILE A 61 -0.06 -1.54 12.90
C ILE A 61 -0.01 -0.08 12.45
N ASP A 62 -0.54 0.80 13.29
CA ASP A 62 -0.51 2.25 13.03
C ASP A 62 0.82 2.86 13.46
#